data_55313dc6c424e07a31b2e7072bfca58e
#
_entry.id   55313dc6c424e07a31b2e7072bfca58e
#
_cell.length_a   1.000
_cell.length_b   1.000
_cell.length_c   1.000
_cell.angle_alpha   90.00
_cell.angle_beta   90.00
_cell.angle_gamma   90.00
#
_symmetry.space_group_name_H-M   'P 1'
#
loop_
_entity.id
_entity.type
_entity.pdbx_description
1 polymer ?
#
loop_
_entity_poly.entity_id
_entity_poly.type
_entity_poly.pdbx_seq_one_letter_code
_entity_poly.pdbx_strand_id
1 'polypeptide(L)'
;MFSKKELQLVYGLAAIFLIVGVISYAAFSATPPAREPVRMVFPVAAGNVLFDHKTHTDVTGYGLSCGDCHHTLAEDEYDDAQSCEECHDPDEGDEDVPKRSDAFHQQCAGCHEDFGKGPAESNCTGCHVR
;
A
#
# COMPACT_ATOMS: atom_id res chain seq x y z
N MET A 1 -12.61 -28.76 51.09
CA MET A 1 -11.50 -27.79 51.28
C MET A 1 -10.33 -28.29 50.41
N PHE A 2 -9.89 -27.51 49.45
CA PHE A 2 -8.74 -27.90 48.64
C PHE A 2 -7.47 -27.91 49.48
N SER A 3 -6.58 -28.86 49.22
CA SER A 3 -5.28 -28.92 49.89
C SER A 3 -4.38 -27.79 49.39
N LYS A 4 -3.41 -27.38 50.21
CA LYS A 4 -2.44 -26.33 49.78
C LYS A 4 -1.70 -26.69 48.47
N LYS A 5 -1.47 -27.98 48.22
CA LYS A 5 -0.80 -28.47 47.00
C LYS A 5 -1.71 -28.34 45.77
N GLU A 6 -2.99 -28.64 45.90
CA GLU A 6 -3.98 -28.46 44.82
C GLU A 6 -4.15 -27.00 44.47
N LEU A 7 -4.18 -26.12 45.47
CA LEU A 7 -4.28 -24.69 45.26
C LEU A 7 -3.03 -24.11 44.51
N GLN A 8 -1.84 -24.57 44.90
CA GLN A 8 -0.59 -24.19 44.21
C GLN A 8 -0.59 -24.68 42.76
N LEU A 9 -1.08 -25.86 42.49
CA LEU A 9 -1.17 -26.41 41.14
C LEU A 9 -2.14 -25.61 40.29
N VAL A 10 -3.27 -25.23 40.81
CA VAL A 10 -4.29 -24.41 40.13
C VAL A 10 -3.72 -23.03 39.77
N TYR A 11 -3.07 -22.35 40.74
CA TYR A 11 -2.44 -21.05 40.47
C TYR A 11 -1.29 -21.16 39.48
N GLY A 12 -0.49 -22.23 39.55
CA GLY A 12 0.59 -22.47 38.59
C GLY A 12 0.06 -22.63 37.16
N LEU A 13 -0.99 -23.45 36.98
CA LEU A 13 -1.63 -23.62 35.69
C LEU A 13 -2.26 -22.32 35.18
N ALA A 14 -2.95 -21.59 36.03
CA ALA A 14 -3.55 -20.31 35.67
C ALA A 14 -2.49 -19.29 35.24
N ALA A 15 -1.35 -19.22 35.90
CA ALA A 15 -0.23 -18.35 35.54
C ALA A 15 0.36 -18.76 34.18
N ILE A 16 0.54 -20.06 33.94
CA ILE A 16 1.05 -20.56 32.64
C ILE A 16 0.09 -20.19 31.52
N PHE A 17 -1.21 -20.43 31.68
CA PHE A 17 -2.18 -20.07 30.64
C PHE A 17 -2.26 -18.58 30.39
N LEU A 18 -2.13 -17.77 31.43
CA LEU A 18 -2.09 -16.32 31.30
C LEU A 18 -0.86 -15.86 30.52
N ILE A 19 0.32 -16.40 30.84
CA ILE A 19 1.56 -16.09 30.11
C ILE A 19 1.47 -16.50 28.66
N VAL A 20 1.02 -17.74 28.39
CA VAL A 20 0.83 -18.23 27.02
C VAL A 20 -0.19 -17.38 26.27
N GLY A 21 -1.30 -16.99 26.89
CA GLY A 21 -2.30 -16.13 26.29
C GLY A 21 -1.77 -14.74 25.94
N VAL A 22 -0.98 -14.12 26.83
CA VAL A 22 -0.35 -12.81 26.58
C VAL A 22 0.67 -12.90 25.46
N ILE A 23 1.52 -13.94 25.46
CA ILE A 23 2.53 -14.12 24.42
C ILE A 23 1.84 -14.38 23.05
N SER A 24 0.83 -15.23 23.02
CA SER A 24 0.06 -15.52 21.79
C SER A 24 -0.66 -14.28 21.26
N TYR A 25 -1.26 -13.48 22.15
CA TYR A 25 -1.91 -12.23 21.79
C TYR A 25 -0.89 -11.21 21.24
N ALA A 26 0.24 -11.04 21.91
CA ALA A 26 1.30 -10.12 21.46
C ALA A 26 1.90 -10.56 20.11
N ALA A 27 2.12 -11.85 19.90
CA ALA A 27 2.63 -12.40 18.64
C ALA A 27 1.61 -12.27 17.50
N PHE A 28 0.31 -12.42 17.79
CA PHE A 28 -0.76 -12.28 16.80
C PHE A 28 -1.14 -10.83 16.51
N SER A 29 -0.89 -9.93 17.46
CA SER A 29 -1.08 -8.47 17.32
C SER A 29 0.12 -7.78 16.68
N ALA A 30 1.18 -8.54 16.34
CA ALA A 30 2.25 -8.01 15.50
C ALA A 30 1.61 -7.49 14.20
N THR A 31 1.95 -6.26 13.86
CA THR A 31 1.40 -5.46 12.76
C THR A 31 1.06 -6.33 11.55
N PRO A 32 -0.19 -6.37 11.10
CA PRO A 32 -0.51 -7.11 9.89
C PRO A 32 0.35 -6.54 8.75
N PRO A 33 0.83 -7.39 7.84
CA PRO A 33 1.57 -6.91 6.68
C PRO A 33 0.76 -5.82 5.98
N ALA A 34 1.43 -4.77 5.53
CA ALA A 34 0.81 -3.69 4.78
C ALA A 34 -0.02 -4.33 3.65
N ARG A 35 -1.33 -4.12 3.68
CA ARG A 35 -2.19 -4.65 2.63
C ARG A 35 -2.11 -3.70 1.45
N GLU A 36 -1.78 -4.23 0.29
CA GLU A 36 -1.87 -3.48 -0.95
C GLU A 36 -3.27 -2.88 -1.10
N PRO A 37 -3.38 -1.59 -1.39
CA PRO A 37 -4.68 -0.97 -1.60
C PRO A 37 -5.33 -1.56 -2.86
N VAL A 38 -6.61 -1.90 -2.79
CA VAL A 38 -7.36 -2.38 -3.95
C VAL A 38 -7.65 -1.23 -4.91
N ARG A 39 -8.07 -0.10 -4.36
CA ARG A 39 -8.36 1.14 -5.09
C ARG A 39 -7.87 2.34 -4.32
N MET A 40 -7.39 3.32 -5.04
CA MET A 40 -6.93 4.59 -4.50
C MET A 40 -7.67 5.76 -5.16
N VAL A 41 -7.82 6.84 -4.42
CA VAL A 41 -8.40 8.08 -4.92
C VAL A 41 -7.36 9.17 -4.75
N PHE A 42 -6.97 9.80 -5.85
CA PHE A 42 -6.10 10.97 -5.82
C PHE A 42 -6.96 12.23 -5.98
N PRO A 43 -7.17 13.00 -4.90
CA PRO A 43 -7.90 14.26 -4.98
C PRO A 43 -7.00 15.33 -5.60
N VAL A 44 -7.37 15.83 -6.77
CA VAL A 44 -6.63 16.87 -7.47
C VAL A 44 -7.56 17.98 -7.98
N ALA A 45 -7.00 19.15 -8.29
CA ALA A 45 -7.78 20.32 -8.70
C ALA A 45 -8.63 20.09 -9.97
N ALA A 46 -8.19 19.21 -10.87
CA ALA A 46 -8.91 18.88 -12.11
C ALA A 46 -10.06 17.87 -11.89
N GLY A 47 -10.25 17.35 -10.68
CA GLY A 47 -11.21 16.29 -10.32
C GLY A 47 -10.49 15.07 -9.78
N ASN A 48 -11.18 14.21 -9.06
CA ASN A 48 -10.60 13.03 -8.46
C ASN A 48 -10.14 12.03 -9.52
N VAL A 49 -8.98 11.40 -9.32
CA VAL A 49 -8.53 10.27 -10.14
C VAL A 49 -8.76 8.98 -9.35
N LEU A 50 -9.51 8.04 -9.93
CA LEU A 50 -9.77 6.73 -9.35
C LEU A 50 -8.79 5.73 -9.96
N PHE A 51 -7.89 5.21 -9.15
CA PHE A 51 -6.90 4.23 -9.57
C PHE A 51 -7.21 2.86 -9.00
N ASP A 52 -7.36 1.87 -9.86
CA ASP A 52 -7.55 0.47 -9.44
C ASP A 52 -6.18 -0.22 -9.37
N HIS A 53 -5.53 -0.09 -8.21
CA HIS A 53 -4.21 -0.65 -7.95
C HIS A 53 -4.18 -2.16 -8.20
N LYS A 54 -5.18 -2.87 -7.69
CA LYS A 54 -5.25 -4.33 -7.84
C LYS A 54 -5.32 -4.77 -9.30
N THR A 55 -6.09 -4.08 -10.14
CA THR A 55 -6.17 -4.43 -11.57
C THR A 55 -4.83 -4.27 -12.28
N HIS A 56 -4.00 -3.31 -11.84
CA HIS A 56 -2.67 -3.10 -12.43
C HIS A 56 -1.65 -4.15 -11.97
N THR A 57 -1.67 -4.54 -10.70
CA THR A 57 -0.66 -5.43 -10.11
C THR A 57 -1.02 -6.92 -10.13
N ASP A 58 -2.31 -7.28 -10.06
CA ASP A 58 -2.73 -8.68 -10.01
C ASP A 58 -2.37 -9.42 -11.31
N VAL A 59 -1.85 -10.64 -11.17
CA VAL A 59 -1.50 -11.52 -12.29
C VAL A 59 -2.69 -11.89 -13.19
N THR A 60 -3.91 -11.76 -12.66
CA THR A 60 -5.16 -11.92 -13.44
C THR A 60 -5.62 -10.63 -14.09
N GLY A 61 -4.98 -9.49 -13.74
CA GLY A 61 -5.16 -8.18 -14.34
C GLY A 61 -4.10 -7.89 -15.39
N TYR A 62 -3.30 -6.83 -15.16
CA TYR A 62 -2.20 -6.48 -16.06
C TYR A 62 -0.85 -7.05 -15.62
N GLY A 63 -0.71 -7.48 -14.37
CA GLY A 63 0.47 -8.15 -13.83
C GLY A 63 1.72 -7.26 -13.79
N LEU A 64 1.55 -5.94 -13.62
CA LEU A 64 2.67 -5.01 -13.51
C LEU A 64 3.44 -5.24 -12.20
N SER A 65 4.76 -5.12 -12.25
CA SER A 65 5.60 -5.21 -11.05
C SER A 65 5.48 -3.95 -10.19
N CYS A 66 5.77 -4.06 -8.90
CA CYS A 66 5.75 -2.89 -8.01
C CYS A 66 6.71 -1.80 -8.49
N GLY A 67 7.89 -2.19 -8.98
CA GLY A 67 8.92 -1.28 -9.49
C GLY A 67 8.54 -0.55 -10.77
N ASP A 68 7.55 -1.03 -11.54
CA ASP A 68 7.08 -0.33 -12.75
C ASP A 68 6.45 1.03 -12.40
N CYS A 69 5.94 1.18 -11.17
CA CYS A 69 5.33 2.41 -10.69
C CYS A 69 6.14 3.02 -9.53
N HIS A 70 6.57 2.19 -8.57
CA HIS A 70 7.35 2.63 -7.41
C HIS A 70 8.84 2.58 -7.71
N HIS A 71 9.32 3.52 -8.49
CA HIS A 71 10.68 3.55 -9.03
C HIS A 71 11.80 3.72 -7.98
N THR A 72 11.45 3.99 -6.72
CA THR A 72 12.38 4.07 -5.59
C THR A 72 12.54 2.76 -4.82
N LEU A 73 11.73 1.73 -5.14
CA LEU A 73 11.84 0.42 -4.50
C LEU A 73 13.11 -0.30 -4.93
N ALA A 74 13.85 -0.84 -3.96
CA ALA A 74 14.84 -1.87 -4.21
C ALA A 74 14.14 -3.19 -4.58
N GLU A 75 14.78 -4.03 -5.40
CA GLU A 75 14.17 -5.23 -6.01
C GLU A 75 13.54 -6.22 -5.02
N ASP A 76 13.86 -6.13 -3.72
CA ASP A 76 13.41 -7.06 -2.67
C ASP A 76 12.57 -6.39 -1.56
N GLU A 77 12.26 -5.09 -1.66
CA GLU A 77 11.60 -4.31 -0.59
C GLU A 77 10.17 -3.88 -0.97
N TYR A 78 9.28 -4.84 -1.15
CA TYR A 78 7.88 -4.55 -1.53
C TYR A 78 7.04 -3.88 -0.42
N ASP A 79 7.49 -3.94 0.84
CA ASP A 79 6.74 -3.42 1.98
C ASP A 79 6.94 -1.92 2.25
N ASP A 80 7.92 -1.28 1.59
CA ASP A 80 8.31 0.13 1.81
C ASP A 80 7.99 1.04 0.60
N ALA A 81 6.91 0.73 -0.14
CA ALA A 81 6.47 1.56 -1.25
C ALA A 81 6.07 2.96 -0.78
N GLN A 82 6.91 3.94 -1.06
CA GLN A 82 6.68 5.33 -0.71
C GLN A 82 5.56 5.95 -1.57
N SER A 83 4.83 6.89 -0.99
CA SER A 83 3.87 7.68 -1.75
C SER A 83 4.59 8.65 -2.68
N CYS A 84 4.08 8.82 -3.90
CA CYS A 84 4.61 9.79 -4.87
C CYS A 84 4.71 11.20 -4.28
N GLU A 85 3.78 11.53 -3.37
CA GLU A 85 3.69 12.84 -2.71
C GLU A 85 4.84 13.15 -1.74
N GLU A 86 5.61 12.14 -1.34
CA GLU A 86 6.74 12.34 -0.42
C GLU A 86 7.93 13.03 -1.11
N CYS A 87 8.06 12.84 -2.42
CA CYS A 87 9.14 13.40 -3.21
C CYS A 87 8.66 14.42 -4.26
N HIS A 88 7.48 14.19 -4.86
CA HIS A 88 6.93 15.07 -5.89
C HIS A 88 6.05 16.16 -5.28
N ASP A 89 6.59 17.38 -5.19
CA ASP A 89 5.86 18.55 -4.69
C ASP A 89 4.75 18.98 -5.68
N PRO A 90 3.61 19.51 -5.20
CA PRO A 90 2.52 19.94 -6.07
C PRO A 90 2.86 21.13 -6.97
N ASP A 91 3.70 22.03 -6.49
CA ASP A 91 3.97 23.34 -7.12
C ASP A 91 5.38 23.47 -7.68
N GLU A 92 6.35 22.77 -7.09
CA GLU A 92 7.76 22.85 -7.44
C GLU A 92 8.29 21.54 -8.02
N GLY A 93 9.25 21.62 -8.92
CA GLY A 93 9.94 20.48 -9.50
C GLY A 93 11.12 20.91 -10.34
N ASP A 94 12.01 20.00 -10.67
CA ASP A 94 13.15 20.20 -11.53
C ASP A 94 13.28 19.05 -12.56
N GLU A 95 14.43 18.95 -13.26
CA GLU A 95 14.66 17.92 -14.28
C GLU A 95 14.79 16.52 -13.67
N ASP A 96 15.29 16.40 -12.43
CA ASP A 96 15.49 15.12 -11.75
C ASP A 96 14.24 14.68 -10.97
N VAL A 97 13.53 15.64 -10.36
CA VAL A 97 12.31 15.41 -9.60
C VAL A 97 11.20 16.33 -10.13
N PRO A 98 10.43 15.89 -11.13
CA PRO A 98 9.35 16.68 -11.68
C PRO A 98 8.25 16.93 -10.64
N LYS A 99 7.50 18.02 -10.80
CA LYS A 99 6.36 18.30 -9.93
C LYS A 99 5.30 17.19 -10.05
N ARG A 100 4.51 17.05 -9.01
CA ARG A 100 3.55 15.96 -8.85
C ARG A 100 2.64 15.73 -10.08
N SER A 101 2.09 16.81 -10.66
CA SER A 101 1.23 16.69 -11.84
C SER A 101 1.95 16.04 -13.02
N ASP A 102 3.18 16.43 -13.24
CA ASP A 102 3.97 15.96 -14.38
C ASP A 102 4.43 14.51 -14.14
N ALA A 103 4.83 14.17 -12.90
CA ALA A 103 5.17 12.82 -12.50
C ALA A 103 4.00 11.85 -12.74
N PHE A 104 2.78 12.19 -12.28
CA PHE A 104 1.60 11.35 -12.49
C PHE A 104 1.21 11.24 -13.97
N HIS A 105 1.24 12.34 -14.73
CA HIS A 105 0.93 12.28 -16.16
C HIS A 105 1.94 11.43 -16.92
N GLN A 106 3.23 11.59 -16.66
CA GLN A 106 4.26 10.76 -17.28
C GLN A 106 4.11 9.29 -16.91
N GLN A 107 3.90 8.99 -15.64
CA GLN A 107 3.79 7.62 -15.14
C GLN A 107 2.53 6.92 -15.64
N CYS A 108 1.37 7.57 -15.56
CA CYS A 108 0.09 6.95 -15.91
C CYS A 108 -0.22 7.09 -17.40
N ALA A 109 -0.31 8.32 -17.91
CA ALA A 109 -0.71 8.57 -19.29
C ALA A 109 0.37 8.13 -20.27
N GLY A 110 1.66 8.36 -19.97
CA GLY A 110 2.76 7.89 -20.81
C GLY A 110 2.75 6.38 -20.97
N CYS A 111 2.58 5.62 -19.87
CA CYS A 111 2.47 4.17 -19.94
C CYS A 111 1.24 3.72 -20.78
N HIS A 112 0.07 4.36 -20.59
CA HIS A 112 -1.12 4.05 -21.38
C HIS A 112 -0.93 4.33 -22.86
N GLU A 113 -0.19 5.35 -23.24
CA GLU A 113 0.16 5.66 -24.63
C GLU A 113 1.10 4.61 -25.21
N ASP A 114 2.14 4.25 -24.49
CA ASP A 114 3.13 3.25 -24.92
C ASP A 114 2.51 1.87 -25.12
N PHE A 115 1.62 1.46 -24.24
CA PHE A 115 0.93 0.17 -24.33
C PHE A 115 -0.34 0.22 -25.19
N GLY A 116 -0.80 1.40 -25.60
CA GLY A 116 -2.00 1.59 -26.41
C GLY A 116 -3.29 1.12 -25.72
N LYS A 117 -3.33 1.15 -24.37
CA LYS A 117 -4.46 0.75 -23.52
C LYS A 117 -4.64 1.70 -22.38
N GLY A 118 -5.90 1.89 -21.96
CA GLY A 118 -6.26 2.85 -20.91
C GLY A 118 -6.54 4.24 -21.48
N PRO A 119 -6.85 5.21 -20.61
CA PRO A 119 -7.11 6.59 -21.04
C PRO A 119 -5.80 7.27 -21.45
N ALA A 120 -5.77 7.84 -22.67
CA ALA A 120 -4.65 8.63 -23.15
C ALA A 120 -4.64 10.02 -22.49
N GLU A 121 -3.50 10.71 -22.52
CA GLU A 121 -3.32 12.05 -21.94
C GLU A 121 -4.33 13.08 -22.47
N SER A 122 -4.71 12.98 -23.72
CA SER A 122 -5.73 13.84 -24.35
C SER A 122 -7.15 13.63 -23.82
N ASN A 123 -7.42 12.52 -23.09
CA ASN A 123 -8.70 12.17 -22.52
C ASN A 123 -8.76 12.49 -21.02
N CYS A 124 -8.78 13.76 -20.68
CA CYS A 124 -8.78 14.22 -19.28
C CYS A 124 -9.90 13.58 -18.42
N THR A 125 -11.10 13.44 -18.97
CA THR A 125 -12.26 12.86 -18.26
C THR A 125 -12.20 11.34 -18.14
N GLY A 126 -11.29 10.67 -18.82
CA GLY A 126 -11.03 9.25 -18.67
C GLY A 126 -10.34 8.93 -17.34
N CYS A 127 -9.62 9.89 -16.76
CA CYS A 127 -8.96 9.78 -15.48
C CYS A 127 -9.62 10.67 -14.41
N HIS A 128 -9.91 11.95 -14.74
CA HIS A 128 -10.45 12.93 -13.82
C HIS A 128 -11.98 12.87 -13.77
N VAL A 129 -12.53 12.48 -12.63
CA VAL A 129 -13.97 12.44 -12.36
C VAL A 129 -14.38 13.54 -11.37
N ARG A 130 -15.58 14.10 -11.55
CA ARG A 130 -16.15 15.13 -10.70
C ARG A 130 -17.28 14.58 -9.86
#